data_4fe8d8792c20bec787263e685dc95045
#
_entry.id   4fe8d8792c20bec787263e685dc95045
#
_cell.length_a   1.000
_cell.length_b   1.000
_cell.length_c   1.000
_cell.angle_alpha   90.00
_cell.angle_beta   90.00
_cell.angle_gamma   90.00
#
_symmetry.space_group_name_H-M   'P 1'
#
loop_
_entity.id
_entity.type
_entity.pdbx_description
1 polymer ?
#
loop_
_entity_poly.entity_id
_entity_poly.type
_entity_poly.pdbx_seq_one_letter_code
_entity_poly.pdbx_strand_id
1 'polypeptide(L)'
;MGFFGLTIVHPLHLYAEWSIVLLLSLFYLLNGDWKSAVQNTVIFAMLSAFPGFPKLYALPLVLKMFLSVFYMLRLLYFPVASGRFLMKTSDVGSILASMDYLHIPESISIPVAVMFRFFPSFAEERRNIAMAMRIRGIRTRNPLRYLEYVTVPLLIISSNIAEDIAKAAECKCIENPVPKTRYTTARLQPVDAVYALSMGGLMLLGWIVLR
;
A
#
# COMPACT_ATOMS: atom_id res chain seq x y z
N MET A 1 10.56 7.74 -0.17
CA MET A 1 9.78 8.52 0.79
C MET A 1 10.02 8.11 2.25
N GLY A 2 9.97 6.84 2.62
CA GLY A 2 10.21 6.40 4.00
C GLY A 2 11.58 6.78 4.57
N PHE A 3 12.63 6.74 3.75
CA PHE A 3 13.99 7.11 4.16
C PHE A 3 14.15 8.61 4.44
N PHE A 4 13.37 9.45 3.77
CA PHE A 4 13.38 10.90 3.93
C PHE A 4 12.81 11.35 5.28
N GLY A 5 11.85 10.61 5.82
CA GLY A 5 11.30 10.87 7.17
C GLY A 5 12.27 10.59 8.32
N LEU A 6 13.29 9.72 8.10
CA LEU A 6 14.20 9.29 9.16
C LEU A 6 15.40 10.23 9.40
N THR A 7 15.72 11.14 8.47
CA THR A 7 16.98 11.92 8.51
C THR A 7 16.85 13.33 9.10
N ILE A 8 15.68 13.69 9.72
CA ILE A 8 15.29 15.08 9.75
C ILE A 8 15.12 15.68 11.15
N VAL A 9 16.05 16.52 11.57
CA VAL A 9 16.02 17.30 12.82
C VAL A 9 15.91 18.83 12.59
N HIS A 10 15.92 19.34 11.37
CA HIS A 10 15.98 20.78 11.08
C HIS A 10 14.60 21.44 10.80
N PRO A 11 14.37 22.75 11.18
CA PRO A 11 13.09 23.44 10.97
C PRO A 11 12.72 23.62 9.48
N LEU A 12 13.68 23.65 8.56
CA LEU A 12 13.46 23.67 7.10
C LEU A 12 12.72 22.43 6.59
N HIS A 13 12.74 21.36 7.34
CA HIS A 13 12.03 20.12 7.02
C HIS A 13 10.52 20.24 7.04
N LEU A 14 9.99 21.07 7.90
CA LEU A 14 8.55 21.28 7.98
C LEU A 14 8.01 21.78 6.62
N TYR A 15 8.71 22.71 5.98
CA TYR A 15 8.31 23.23 4.66
C TYR A 15 8.46 22.18 3.57
N ALA A 16 9.54 21.38 3.58
CA ALA A 16 9.74 20.30 2.64
C ALA A 16 8.68 19.19 2.81
N GLU A 17 8.34 18.81 4.04
CA GLU A 17 7.27 17.85 4.32
C GLU A 17 5.91 18.36 3.85
N TRP A 18 5.57 19.62 4.13
CA TRP A 18 4.34 20.23 3.65
C TRP A 18 4.27 20.29 2.13
N SER A 19 5.38 20.60 1.45
CA SER A 19 5.41 20.61 -0.02
C SER A 19 5.15 19.23 -0.61
N ILE A 20 5.70 18.15 -0.03
CA ILE A 20 5.46 16.77 -0.45
C ILE A 20 3.99 16.38 -0.23
N VAL A 21 3.42 16.72 0.93
CA VAL A 21 2.02 16.40 1.24
C VAL A 21 1.05 17.16 0.35
N LEU A 22 1.31 18.45 0.10
CA LEU A 22 0.49 19.26 -0.81
C LEU A 22 0.55 18.73 -2.24
N LEU A 23 1.74 18.33 -2.71
CA LEU A 23 1.91 17.74 -4.02
C LEU A 23 1.15 16.40 -4.12
N LEU A 24 1.26 15.54 -3.12
CA LEU A 24 0.53 14.27 -3.06
C LEU A 24 -0.99 14.51 -3.00
N SER A 25 -1.44 15.53 -2.27
CA SER A 25 -2.84 15.95 -2.23
C SER A 25 -3.33 16.48 -3.58
N LEU A 26 -2.48 17.23 -4.31
CA LEU A 26 -2.77 17.69 -5.67
C LEU A 26 -2.99 16.50 -6.62
N PHE A 27 -2.18 15.45 -6.52
CA PHE A 27 -2.36 14.24 -7.33
C PHE A 27 -3.64 13.49 -7.01
N TYR A 28 -4.07 13.45 -5.73
CA TYR A 28 -5.40 12.93 -5.38
C TYR A 28 -6.51 13.74 -6.05
N LEU A 29 -6.38 15.06 -6.11
CA LEU A 29 -7.36 15.94 -6.77
C LEU A 29 -7.40 15.70 -8.28
N LEU A 30 -6.25 15.51 -8.93
CA LEU A 30 -6.17 15.21 -10.38
C LEU A 30 -6.83 13.86 -10.72
N ASN A 31 -6.80 12.90 -9.79
CA ASN A 31 -7.50 11.62 -9.93
C ASN A 31 -8.99 11.68 -9.52
N GLY A 32 -9.53 12.86 -9.18
CA GLY A 32 -10.94 13.05 -8.84
C GLY A 32 -11.31 12.66 -7.39
N ASP A 33 -10.36 12.25 -6.56
CA ASP A 33 -10.58 11.82 -5.18
C ASP A 33 -10.45 12.97 -4.18
N TRP A 34 -11.37 13.92 -4.22
CA TRP A 34 -11.39 15.07 -3.31
C TRP A 34 -11.36 14.68 -1.83
N LYS A 35 -12.17 13.68 -1.46
CA LYS A 35 -12.25 13.22 -0.05
C LYS A 35 -10.90 12.75 0.48
N SER A 36 -10.15 12.04 -0.33
CA SER A 36 -8.82 11.52 0.04
C SER A 36 -7.77 12.62 0.11
N ALA A 37 -7.84 13.61 -0.79
CA ALA A 37 -6.97 14.77 -0.78
C ALA A 37 -7.13 15.58 0.52
N VAL A 38 -8.37 15.90 0.89
CA VAL A 38 -8.69 16.63 2.12
C VAL A 38 -8.29 15.80 3.36
N GLN A 39 -8.65 14.52 3.38
CA GLN A 39 -8.30 13.64 4.50
C GLN A 39 -6.79 13.54 4.70
N ASN A 40 -6.01 13.42 3.63
CA ASN A 40 -4.56 13.37 3.67
C ASN A 40 -3.97 14.67 4.27
N THR A 41 -4.44 15.82 3.80
CA THR A 41 -3.97 17.14 4.27
C THR A 41 -4.36 17.37 5.72
N VAL A 42 -5.58 17.03 6.14
CA VAL A 42 -6.06 17.19 7.52
C VAL A 42 -5.30 16.30 8.50
N ILE A 43 -5.08 15.02 8.15
CA ILE A 43 -4.32 14.11 9.01
C ILE A 43 -2.88 14.62 9.21
N PHE A 44 -2.24 15.09 8.12
CA PHE A 44 -0.89 15.64 8.26
C PHE A 44 -0.88 16.95 9.06
N ALA A 45 -1.87 17.83 8.88
CA ALA A 45 -2.01 19.05 9.66
C ALA A 45 -2.16 18.75 11.17
N MET A 46 -2.98 17.75 11.52
CA MET A 46 -3.10 17.30 12.92
C MET A 46 -1.77 16.78 13.46
N LEU A 47 -1.05 15.96 12.70
CA LEU A 47 0.26 15.46 13.13
C LEU A 47 1.32 16.57 13.21
N SER A 48 1.27 17.58 12.34
CA SER A 48 2.21 18.70 12.32
C SER A 48 1.94 19.73 13.40
N ALA A 49 0.73 19.77 13.99
CA ALA A 49 0.38 20.63 15.11
C ALA A 49 1.16 20.27 16.40
N PHE A 50 1.63 19.03 16.51
CA PHE A 50 2.48 18.63 17.63
C PHE A 50 3.91 19.15 17.46
N PRO A 51 4.56 19.60 18.57
CA PRO A 51 5.89 20.21 18.52
C PRO A 51 6.94 19.24 17.97
N GLY A 52 7.77 19.74 17.06
CA GLY A 52 8.89 18.98 16.48
C GLY A 52 9.97 18.66 17.52
N PHE A 53 10.85 17.73 17.16
CA PHE A 53 11.91 17.16 18.01
C PHE A 53 12.76 18.22 18.79
N PRO A 54 13.15 19.38 18.21
CA PRO A 54 13.96 20.37 18.93
C PRO A 54 13.26 20.97 20.16
N LYS A 55 11.93 21.13 20.12
CA LYS A 55 11.16 21.68 21.25
C LYS A 55 10.89 20.66 22.35
N LEU A 56 11.08 19.37 22.07
CA LEU A 56 10.90 18.30 23.05
C LEU A 56 11.99 18.30 24.14
N TYR A 57 13.19 18.84 23.87
CA TYR A 57 14.29 18.84 24.85
C TYR A 57 14.00 19.67 26.08
N ALA A 58 13.15 20.69 25.99
CA ALA A 58 12.80 21.60 27.08
C ALA A 58 11.68 21.07 28.01
N LEU A 59 11.07 19.90 27.70
CA LEU A 59 9.91 19.40 28.42
C LEU A 59 10.27 18.32 29.44
N PRO A 60 9.46 18.15 30.53
CA PRO A 60 9.64 17.09 31.53
C PRO A 60 9.57 15.70 30.86
N LEU A 61 10.31 14.74 31.44
CA LEU A 61 10.56 13.41 30.90
C LEU A 61 9.27 12.66 30.46
N VAL A 62 8.23 12.73 31.28
CA VAL A 62 6.96 12.03 31.04
C VAL A 62 6.26 12.58 29.77
N LEU A 63 6.21 13.91 29.64
CA LEU A 63 5.58 14.57 28.50
C LEU A 63 6.39 14.34 27.21
N LYS A 64 7.71 14.31 27.33
CA LYS A 64 8.63 13.99 26.24
C LYS A 64 8.41 12.57 25.69
N MET A 65 8.24 11.57 26.56
CA MET A 65 7.94 10.19 26.14
C MET A 65 6.61 10.11 25.38
N PHE A 66 5.58 10.78 25.86
CA PHE A 66 4.27 10.80 25.21
C PHE A 66 4.31 11.48 23.83
N LEU A 67 4.94 12.65 23.74
CA LEU A 67 5.04 13.40 22.48
C LEU A 67 5.96 12.73 21.45
N SER A 68 6.96 11.94 21.88
CA SER A 68 7.84 11.19 20.98
C SER A 68 7.08 10.15 20.14
N VAL A 69 5.99 9.58 20.68
CA VAL A 69 5.11 8.67 19.94
C VAL A 69 4.44 9.37 18.75
N PHE A 70 3.95 10.60 18.95
CA PHE A 70 3.35 11.38 17.86
C PHE A 70 4.37 11.75 16.78
N TYR A 71 5.60 12.03 17.19
CA TYR A 71 6.68 12.26 16.24
C TYR A 71 6.99 11.01 15.42
N MET A 72 6.99 9.84 16.05
CA MET A 72 7.19 8.57 15.35
C MET A 72 6.05 8.26 14.37
N LEU A 73 4.80 8.56 14.75
CA LEU A 73 3.64 8.46 13.84
C LEU A 73 3.76 9.38 12.63
N ARG A 74 4.28 10.59 12.83
CA ARG A 74 4.55 11.54 11.74
C ARG A 74 5.58 11.00 10.74
N LEU A 75 6.64 10.34 11.21
CA LEU A 75 7.64 9.69 10.35
C LEU A 75 7.04 8.57 9.52
N LEU A 76 6.17 7.76 10.12
CA LEU A 76 5.47 6.66 9.44
C LEU A 76 4.39 7.15 8.47
N TYR A 77 3.98 8.41 8.56
CA TYR A 77 2.92 8.95 7.72
C TYR A 77 3.25 8.90 6.23
N PHE A 78 4.48 9.26 5.82
CA PHE A 78 4.87 9.32 4.41
C PHE A 78 4.79 7.96 3.68
N PRO A 79 5.38 6.86 4.21
CA PRO A 79 5.24 5.56 3.56
C PRO A 79 3.78 5.08 3.54
N VAL A 80 3.01 5.35 4.59
CA VAL A 80 1.59 4.97 4.65
C VAL A 80 0.75 5.79 3.65
N ALA A 81 0.98 7.10 3.55
CA ALA A 81 0.28 7.96 2.60
C ALA A 81 0.58 7.58 1.14
N SER A 82 1.85 7.27 0.84
CA SER A 82 2.27 6.80 -0.49
C SER A 82 1.66 5.44 -0.84
N GLY A 83 1.62 4.52 0.12
CA GLY A 83 0.99 3.21 -0.05
C GLY A 83 -0.52 3.33 -0.29
N ARG A 84 -1.22 4.17 0.46
CA ARG A 84 -2.64 4.45 0.24
C ARG A 84 -2.91 5.08 -1.13
N PHE A 85 -2.04 5.99 -1.57
CA PHE A 85 -2.14 6.58 -2.90
C PHE A 85 -2.03 5.50 -3.98
N LEU A 86 -1.00 4.67 -3.92
CA LEU A 86 -0.80 3.56 -4.86
C LEU A 86 -2.00 2.61 -4.89
N MET A 87 -2.49 2.18 -3.73
CA MET A 87 -3.63 1.26 -3.64
C MET A 87 -4.94 1.83 -4.18
N LYS A 88 -5.13 3.16 -4.13
CA LYS A 88 -6.33 3.80 -4.64
C LYS A 88 -6.28 4.12 -6.13
N THR A 89 -5.10 4.44 -6.62
CA THR A 89 -4.89 4.95 -7.99
C THR A 89 -4.58 3.82 -8.96
N SER A 90 -3.94 2.73 -8.48
CA SER A 90 -3.52 1.63 -9.33
C SER A 90 -4.54 0.50 -9.30
N ASP A 91 -5.03 0.12 -10.48
CA ASP A 91 -5.77 -1.11 -10.67
C ASP A 91 -4.80 -2.30 -10.81
N VAL A 92 -5.27 -3.48 -10.44
CA VAL A 92 -4.48 -4.73 -10.54
C VAL A 92 -3.95 -4.96 -11.96
N GLY A 93 -4.79 -4.66 -12.96
CA GLY A 93 -4.40 -4.76 -14.37
C GLY A 93 -3.22 -3.87 -14.72
N SER A 94 -3.20 -2.63 -14.21
CA SER A 94 -2.12 -1.66 -14.41
C SER A 94 -0.81 -2.10 -13.75
N ILE A 95 -0.90 -2.68 -12.55
CA ILE A 95 0.28 -3.20 -11.83
C ILE A 95 0.92 -4.34 -12.65
N LEU A 96 0.11 -5.28 -13.12
CA LEU A 96 0.60 -6.41 -13.93
C LEU A 96 1.18 -5.95 -15.27
N ALA A 97 0.53 -4.99 -15.95
CA ALA A 97 1.03 -4.42 -17.18
C ALA A 97 2.35 -3.65 -16.98
N SER A 98 2.52 -3.00 -15.83
CA SER A 98 3.78 -2.32 -15.46
C SER A 98 4.92 -3.32 -15.20
N MET A 99 4.61 -4.49 -14.64
CA MET A 99 5.60 -5.57 -14.46
C MET A 99 6.14 -6.07 -15.80
N ASP A 100 5.27 -6.20 -16.83
CA ASP A 100 5.69 -6.59 -18.17
C ASP A 100 6.54 -5.50 -18.84
N TYR A 101 6.13 -4.24 -18.67
CA TYR A 101 6.91 -3.10 -19.19
C TYR A 101 8.33 -3.06 -18.62
N LEU A 102 8.50 -3.43 -17.35
CA LEU A 102 9.79 -3.55 -16.67
C LEU A 102 10.55 -4.84 -17.04
N HIS A 103 10.05 -5.64 -17.97
CA HIS A 103 10.64 -6.92 -18.40
C HIS A 103 10.85 -7.89 -17.23
N ILE A 104 9.95 -7.89 -16.25
CA ILE A 104 9.99 -8.85 -15.14
C ILE A 104 9.69 -10.24 -15.72
N PRO A 105 10.49 -11.27 -15.39
CA PRO A 105 10.30 -12.61 -15.92
C PRO A 105 8.90 -13.16 -15.63
N GLU A 106 8.33 -13.88 -16.61
CA GLU A 106 7.00 -14.48 -16.53
C GLU A 106 6.82 -15.38 -15.29
N SER A 107 7.88 -16.02 -14.84
CA SER A 107 7.92 -16.85 -13.62
C SER A 107 7.48 -16.09 -12.36
N ILE A 108 7.58 -14.76 -12.34
CA ILE A 108 7.12 -13.90 -11.23
C ILE A 108 5.78 -13.27 -11.58
N SER A 109 5.60 -12.78 -12.81
CA SER A 109 4.42 -12.06 -13.25
C SER A 109 3.15 -12.94 -13.23
N ILE A 110 3.26 -14.21 -13.63
CA ILE A 110 2.12 -15.15 -13.65
C ILE A 110 1.61 -15.47 -12.23
N PRO A 111 2.45 -15.90 -11.27
CA PRO A 111 2.00 -16.12 -9.89
C PRO A 111 1.38 -14.88 -9.24
N VAL A 112 1.93 -13.69 -9.48
CA VAL A 112 1.38 -12.43 -8.97
C VAL A 112 -0.02 -12.16 -9.55
N ALA A 113 -0.20 -12.39 -10.86
CA ALA A 113 -1.51 -12.26 -11.50
C ALA A 113 -2.55 -13.22 -10.90
N VAL A 114 -2.16 -14.46 -10.65
CA VAL A 114 -3.00 -15.46 -9.99
C VAL A 114 -3.34 -15.06 -8.56
N MET A 115 -2.37 -14.57 -7.79
CA MET A 115 -2.60 -14.05 -6.43
C MET A 115 -3.67 -12.96 -6.40
N PHE A 116 -3.54 -11.94 -7.23
CA PHE A 116 -4.50 -10.84 -7.25
C PHE A 116 -5.92 -11.28 -7.61
N ARG A 117 -6.05 -12.27 -8.47
CA ARG A 117 -7.34 -12.88 -8.79
C ARG A 117 -7.90 -13.72 -7.65
N PHE A 118 -7.01 -14.40 -6.91
CA PHE A 118 -7.40 -15.29 -5.83
C PHE A 118 -7.83 -14.54 -4.55
N PHE A 119 -7.24 -13.40 -4.24
CA PHE A 119 -7.56 -12.64 -3.02
C PHE A 119 -9.05 -12.32 -2.84
N PRO A 120 -9.80 -11.84 -3.84
CA PRO A 120 -11.23 -11.64 -3.71
C PRO A 120 -11.98 -12.92 -3.37
N SER A 121 -11.70 -14.02 -4.09
CA SER A 121 -12.33 -15.33 -3.85
C SER A 121 -12.02 -15.85 -2.44
N PHE A 122 -10.78 -15.70 -1.97
CA PHE A 122 -10.40 -16.07 -0.62
C PHE A 122 -11.16 -15.29 0.45
N ALA A 123 -11.40 -14.00 0.23
CA ALA A 123 -12.18 -13.16 1.13
C ALA A 123 -13.66 -13.60 1.19
N GLU A 124 -14.23 -14.00 0.06
CA GLU A 124 -15.59 -14.54 -0.03
C GLU A 124 -15.69 -15.89 0.68
N GLU A 125 -14.78 -16.82 0.44
CA GLU A 125 -14.76 -18.12 1.10
C GLU A 125 -14.64 -18.01 2.63
N ARG A 126 -13.78 -17.13 3.10
CA ARG A 126 -13.69 -16.82 4.54
C ARG A 126 -15.03 -16.32 5.11
N ARG A 127 -15.75 -15.51 4.36
CA ARG A 127 -17.06 -15.00 4.75
C ARG A 127 -18.11 -16.11 4.78
N ASN A 128 -18.09 -16.99 3.79
CA ASN A 128 -19.00 -18.15 3.68
C ASN A 128 -18.78 -19.12 4.84
N ILE A 129 -17.52 -19.43 5.18
CA ILE A 129 -17.16 -20.25 6.33
C ILE A 129 -17.67 -19.61 7.63
N ALA A 130 -17.44 -18.31 7.82
CA ALA A 130 -17.91 -17.60 9.02
C ALA A 130 -19.45 -17.62 9.13
N MET A 131 -20.15 -17.52 7.99
CA MET A 131 -21.61 -17.62 7.94
C MET A 131 -22.09 -19.04 8.28
N ALA A 132 -21.48 -20.08 7.71
CA ALA A 132 -21.78 -21.48 8.00
C ALA A 132 -21.57 -21.81 9.48
N MET A 133 -20.52 -21.27 10.10
CA MET A 133 -20.27 -21.41 11.54
C MET A 133 -21.41 -20.80 12.37
N ARG A 134 -21.91 -19.62 11.99
CA ARG A 134 -23.04 -18.97 12.67
C ARG A 134 -24.31 -19.80 12.58
N ILE A 135 -24.61 -20.37 11.41
CA ILE A 135 -25.78 -21.22 11.21
C ILE A 135 -25.71 -22.48 12.08
N ARG A 136 -24.52 -23.07 12.21
CA ARG A 136 -24.24 -24.24 13.06
C ARG A 136 -24.19 -23.92 14.56
N GLY A 137 -24.43 -22.67 14.96
CA GLY A 137 -24.40 -22.24 16.36
C GLY A 137 -23.00 -22.25 17.00
N ILE A 138 -21.94 -22.36 16.20
CA ILE A 138 -20.56 -22.38 16.70
C ILE A 138 -20.17 -20.95 17.08
N ARG A 139 -20.44 -20.61 18.35
CA ARG A 139 -19.96 -19.35 18.96
C ARG A 139 -18.67 -19.63 19.71
N THR A 140 -17.53 -19.37 19.08
CA THR A 140 -16.24 -19.56 19.72
C THR A 140 -15.84 -18.28 20.45
N ARG A 141 -15.83 -18.34 21.78
CA ARG A 141 -15.38 -17.23 22.65
C ARG A 141 -13.85 -17.10 22.63
N ASN A 142 -13.12 -18.19 22.32
CA ASN A 142 -11.66 -18.22 22.24
C ASN A 142 -11.19 -17.88 20.82
N PRO A 143 -10.36 -16.83 20.62
CA PRO A 143 -9.88 -16.44 19.30
C PRO A 143 -9.03 -17.52 18.61
N LEU A 144 -8.28 -18.32 19.37
CA LEU A 144 -7.50 -19.43 18.82
C LEU A 144 -8.36 -20.53 18.21
N ARG A 145 -9.45 -20.95 18.88
CA ARG A 145 -10.39 -21.93 18.33
C ARG A 145 -11.15 -21.38 17.13
N TYR A 146 -11.47 -20.07 17.13
CA TYR A 146 -12.08 -19.44 15.96
C TYR A 146 -11.14 -19.51 14.75
N LEU A 147 -9.86 -19.20 14.93
CA LEU A 147 -8.85 -19.31 13.91
C LEU A 147 -8.76 -20.75 13.37
N GLU A 148 -8.72 -21.77 14.22
CA GLU A 148 -8.69 -23.17 13.82
C GLU A 148 -9.90 -23.55 12.96
N TYR A 149 -11.11 -23.24 13.39
CA TYR A 149 -12.34 -23.55 12.66
C TYR A 149 -12.46 -22.83 11.31
N VAL A 150 -11.82 -21.66 11.14
CA VAL A 150 -11.81 -20.92 9.88
C VAL A 150 -10.64 -21.36 9.01
N THR A 151 -9.45 -21.53 9.58
CA THR A 151 -8.21 -21.75 8.81
C THR A 151 -8.19 -23.14 8.18
N VAL A 152 -8.63 -24.19 8.89
CA VAL A 152 -8.57 -25.56 8.36
C VAL A 152 -9.42 -25.73 7.11
N PRO A 153 -10.74 -25.38 7.10
CA PRO A 153 -11.55 -25.44 5.88
C PRO A 153 -11.02 -24.53 4.78
N LEU A 154 -10.53 -23.34 5.14
CA LEU A 154 -9.99 -22.39 4.19
C LEU A 154 -8.73 -22.92 3.48
N LEU A 155 -7.84 -23.61 4.19
CA LEU A 155 -6.67 -24.27 3.60
C LEU A 155 -7.07 -25.37 2.63
N ILE A 156 -8.06 -26.19 2.97
CA ILE A 156 -8.54 -27.26 2.07
C ILE A 156 -9.14 -26.66 0.79
N ILE A 157 -9.98 -25.64 0.90
CA ILE A 157 -10.58 -24.95 -0.25
C ILE A 157 -9.49 -24.29 -1.09
N SER A 158 -8.51 -23.64 -0.45
CA SER A 158 -7.39 -22.99 -1.14
C SER A 158 -6.53 -24.00 -1.90
N SER A 159 -6.29 -25.18 -1.34
CA SER A 159 -5.55 -26.26 -2.02
C SER A 159 -6.30 -26.77 -3.25
N ASN A 160 -7.60 -27.01 -3.13
CA ASN A 160 -8.43 -27.42 -4.25
C ASN A 160 -8.45 -26.37 -5.39
N ILE A 161 -8.59 -25.09 -5.03
CA ILE A 161 -8.54 -23.99 -6.02
C ILE A 161 -7.18 -23.93 -6.69
N ALA A 162 -6.08 -24.15 -5.94
CA ALA A 162 -4.73 -24.16 -6.50
C ALA A 162 -4.54 -25.30 -7.52
N GLU A 163 -5.07 -26.49 -7.21
CA GLU A 163 -5.06 -27.63 -8.15
C GLU A 163 -5.88 -27.34 -9.42
N ASP A 164 -7.04 -26.75 -9.26
CA ASP A 164 -7.91 -26.39 -10.42
C ASP A 164 -7.25 -25.33 -11.30
N ILE A 165 -6.57 -24.36 -10.69
CA ILE A 165 -5.80 -23.35 -11.43
C ILE A 165 -4.62 -24.00 -12.16
N ALA A 166 -3.90 -24.94 -11.53
CA ALA A 166 -2.79 -25.65 -12.14
C ALA A 166 -3.27 -26.46 -13.35
N LYS A 167 -4.34 -27.26 -13.21
CA LYS A 167 -4.94 -28.02 -14.32
C LYS A 167 -5.39 -27.11 -15.45
N ALA A 168 -6.03 -25.98 -15.13
CA ALA A 168 -6.46 -25.00 -16.16
C ALA A 168 -5.27 -24.35 -16.86
N ALA A 169 -4.17 -24.11 -16.15
CA ALA A 169 -2.93 -23.56 -16.69
C ALA A 169 -2.26 -24.54 -17.68
N GLU A 170 -2.19 -25.83 -17.32
CA GLU A 170 -1.70 -26.90 -18.19
C GLU A 170 -2.56 -27.02 -19.47
N CYS A 171 -3.90 -27.05 -19.32
CA CYS A 171 -4.81 -27.12 -20.45
C CYS A 171 -4.68 -25.92 -21.42
N LYS A 172 -4.30 -24.76 -20.90
CA LYS A 172 -4.06 -23.53 -21.69
C LYS A 172 -2.64 -23.41 -22.20
N CYS A 173 -1.78 -24.40 -21.94
CA CYS A 173 -0.36 -24.39 -22.33
C CYS A 173 0.36 -23.10 -21.89
N ILE A 174 0.13 -22.62 -20.64
CA ILE A 174 0.72 -21.38 -20.15
C ILE A 174 2.25 -21.44 -20.10
N GLU A 175 2.83 -22.65 -19.96
CA GLU A 175 4.28 -22.87 -19.96
C GLU A 175 4.93 -22.75 -21.33
N ASN A 176 4.13 -22.71 -22.40
CA ASN A 176 4.69 -22.64 -23.76
C ASN A 176 5.43 -21.30 -23.97
N PRO A 177 6.67 -21.30 -24.52
CA PRO A 177 7.49 -20.10 -24.70
C PRO A 177 7.01 -19.22 -25.89
N VAL A 178 5.70 -18.97 -25.97
CA VAL A 178 5.09 -18.06 -26.94
C VAL A 178 4.84 -16.73 -26.27
N PRO A 179 5.12 -15.60 -26.94
CA PRO A 179 4.87 -14.27 -26.37
C PRO A 179 3.38 -14.12 -26.05
N LYS A 180 3.11 -13.85 -24.78
CA LYS A 180 1.76 -13.69 -24.24
C LYS A 180 1.29 -12.25 -24.38
N THR A 181 0.10 -12.04 -24.93
CA THR A 181 -0.52 -10.73 -25.06
C THR A 181 -1.42 -10.44 -23.86
N ARG A 182 -1.35 -9.23 -23.34
CA ARG A 182 -2.24 -8.77 -22.24
C ARG A 182 -3.33 -7.86 -22.77
N TYR A 183 -4.49 -7.91 -22.13
CA TYR A 183 -5.63 -7.04 -22.46
C TYR A 183 -5.34 -5.58 -22.08
N THR A 184 -4.72 -5.35 -20.93
CA THR A 184 -4.30 -4.01 -20.49
C THR A 184 -2.84 -3.78 -20.87
N THR A 185 -2.58 -2.71 -21.63
CA THR A 185 -1.22 -2.28 -21.97
C THR A 185 -0.87 -1.07 -21.11
N ALA A 186 0.19 -1.17 -20.30
CA ALA A 186 0.75 0.01 -19.65
C ALA A 186 1.53 0.82 -20.67
N ARG A 187 1.21 2.10 -20.78
CA ARG A 187 2.01 3.06 -21.56
C ARG A 187 2.40 4.19 -20.61
N LEU A 188 3.67 4.55 -20.61
CA LEU A 188 4.13 5.74 -19.92
C LEU A 188 3.42 6.97 -20.49
N GLN A 189 2.65 7.63 -19.66
CA GLN A 189 2.03 8.90 -20.01
C GLN A 189 2.96 10.06 -19.61
N PRO A 190 2.91 11.20 -20.30
CA PRO A 190 3.70 12.37 -19.91
C PRO A 190 3.39 12.83 -18.47
N VAL A 191 2.20 12.53 -17.96
CA VAL A 191 1.79 12.79 -16.57
C VAL A 191 2.65 11.99 -15.58
N ASP A 192 3.00 10.74 -15.90
CA ASP A 192 3.84 9.88 -15.06
C ASP A 192 5.27 10.46 -14.94
N ALA A 193 5.80 10.98 -16.04
CA ALA A 193 7.10 11.64 -16.06
C ALA A 193 7.08 12.92 -15.21
N VAL A 194 6.04 13.74 -15.31
CA VAL A 194 5.86 14.95 -14.48
C VAL A 194 5.78 14.57 -13.00
N TYR A 195 5.04 13.49 -12.68
CA TYR A 195 4.95 12.98 -11.31
C TYR A 195 6.32 12.54 -10.78
N ALA A 196 7.03 11.70 -11.51
CA ALA A 196 8.34 11.19 -11.11
C ALA A 196 9.37 12.34 -10.95
N LEU A 197 9.41 13.30 -11.88
CA LEU A 197 10.29 14.44 -11.83
C LEU A 197 9.95 15.41 -10.68
N SER A 198 8.68 15.69 -10.43
CA SER A 198 8.25 16.57 -9.35
C SER A 198 8.57 15.98 -7.97
N MET A 199 8.26 14.69 -7.77
CA MET A 199 8.55 13.99 -6.51
C MET A 199 10.07 13.79 -6.32
N GLY A 200 10.79 13.38 -7.36
CA GLY A 200 12.24 13.22 -7.33
C GLY A 200 12.95 14.55 -7.10
N GLY A 201 12.51 15.61 -7.76
CA GLY A 201 13.04 16.97 -7.59
C GLY A 201 12.86 17.51 -6.17
N LEU A 202 11.68 17.35 -5.59
CA LEU A 202 11.43 17.73 -4.19
C LEU A 202 12.28 16.92 -3.20
N MET A 203 12.47 15.62 -3.46
CA MET A 203 13.33 14.78 -2.64
C MET A 203 14.80 15.21 -2.72
N LEU A 204 15.30 15.51 -3.92
CA LEU A 204 16.67 15.99 -4.12
C LEU A 204 16.88 17.38 -3.52
N LEU A 205 15.97 18.33 -3.73
CA LEU A 205 16.02 19.65 -3.11
C LEU A 205 16.01 19.55 -1.58
N GLY A 206 15.15 18.72 -1.03
CA GLY A 206 15.15 18.44 0.40
C GLY A 206 16.51 17.92 0.87
N TRP A 207 17.14 17.01 0.14
CA TRP A 207 18.44 16.44 0.50
C TRP A 207 19.59 17.44 0.38
N ILE A 208 19.58 18.28 -0.66
CA ILE A 208 20.62 19.31 -0.90
C ILE A 208 20.53 20.44 0.14
N VAL A 209 19.32 20.91 0.42
CA VAL A 209 19.09 22.00 1.40
C VAL A 209 19.42 21.56 2.84
N LEU A 210 19.47 20.26 3.08
CA LEU A 210 19.69 19.64 4.39
C LEU A 210 21.10 19.15 4.64
N ARG A 211 21.96 19.21 3.63
CA ARG A 211 23.39 18.91 3.74
C ARG A 211 24.21 20.16 4.02
#